data_d68f5f17c918baabf8373fc3f13ef72d
#
_entry.id   d68f5f17c918baabf8373fc3f13ef72d
#
_cell.length_a   1.000
_cell.length_b   1.000
_cell.length_c   1.000
_cell.angle_alpha   90.00
_cell.angle_beta   90.00
_cell.angle_gamma   90.00
#
_symmetry.space_group_name_H-M   'P 1'
#
loop_
_entity.id
_entity.type
_entity.pdbx_description
1 polymer ?
#
loop_
_entity_poly.entity_id
_entity_poly.type
_entity_poly.pdbx_seq_one_letter_code
_entity_poly.pdbx_strand_id
1 'polypeptide(L)'
;YLYLSAYKNLEIFGKLSGADVSKKKIMEMLELVGLSKRANSKVKTYSHGMKQRLGLAQALLHDPELIILDEPTTGLDPQGMKEIRELILYLSRTKNKTVFLSSHILREVELIATRMIIINKGSAQVEGTVNDLLNMDKLTVTFEVDKIDTAKTIIQNSAWKEKLVSSTNRELSFELIYNDIPELNKFFVENGFSVSSIIPVR
;
A
#
# COMPACT_ATOMS: atom_id res chain seq x y z
N TYR A 1 -25.10 7.46 -14.05
CA TYR A 1 -25.70 8.03 -15.26
C TYR A 1 -24.83 9.14 -15.85
N LEU A 2 -24.17 8.88 -16.99
CA LEU A 2 -23.17 9.78 -17.58
C LEU A 2 -23.72 11.16 -18.02
N TYR A 3 -24.98 11.21 -18.40
CA TYR A 3 -25.62 12.45 -18.90
C TYR A 3 -26.16 13.36 -17.79
N LEU A 4 -26.19 12.85 -16.56
CA LEU A 4 -26.59 13.62 -15.38
C LEU A 4 -25.38 14.24 -14.70
N SER A 5 -25.64 15.24 -13.85
CA SER A 5 -24.59 15.81 -12.98
C SER A 5 -24.20 14.84 -11.87
N ALA A 6 -23.03 15.07 -11.24
CA ALA A 6 -22.61 14.29 -10.07
C ALA A 6 -23.63 14.40 -8.94
N TYR A 7 -24.10 15.61 -8.65
CA TYR A 7 -25.16 15.84 -7.68
C TYR A 7 -26.40 14.97 -7.93
N LYS A 8 -26.87 14.95 -9.18
CA LYS A 8 -28.07 14.19 -9.54
C LYS A 8 -27.84 12.68 -9.49
N ASN A 9 -26.64 12.21 -9.83
CA ASN A 9 -26.28 10.82 -9.65
C ASN A 9 -26.35 10.42 -8.17
N LEU A 10 -25.74 11.17 -7.26
CA LEU A 10 -25.79 10.88 -5.82
C LEU A 10 -27.21 10.96 -5.27
N GLU A 11 -28.02 11.92 -5.73
CA GLU A 11 -29.44 12.00 -5.33
C GLU A 11 -30.23 10.74 -5.71
N ILE A 12 -30.04 10.24 -6.94
CA ILE A 12 -30.74 9.05 -7.41
C ILE A 12 -30.27 7.80 -6.66
N PHE A 13 -28.97 7.58 -6.58
CA PHE A 13 -28.44 6.41 -5.90
C PHE A 13 -28.71 6.43 -4.40
N GLY A 14 -28.65 7.61 -3.76
CA GLY A 14 -29.02 7.76 -2.37
C GLY A 14 -30.48 7.40 -2.10
N LYS A 15 -31.40 7.84 -2.94
CA LYS A 15 -32.83 7.45 -2.85
C LYS A 15 -33.02 5.93 -2.99
N LEU A 16 -32.28 5.30 -3.90
CA LEU A 16 -32.35 3.84 -4.11
C LEU A 16 -31.80 3.04 -2.92
N SER A 17 -30.79 3.57 -2.21
CA SER A 17 -30.20 2.95 -1.03
C SER A 17 -30.83 3.38 0.28
N GLY A 18 -31.85 4.24 0.27
CA GLY A 18 -32.49 4.77 1.48
C GLY A 18 -31.61 5.76 2.27
N ALA A 19 -30.58 6.32 1.65
CA ALA A 19 -29.70 7.30 2.28
C ALA A 19 -30.33 8.69 2.37
N ASP A 20 -29.81 9.53 3.28
CA ASP A 20 -30.14 10.96 3.30
C ASP A 20 -29.62 11.65 2.02
N VAL A 21 -30.54 12.16 1.22
CA VAL A 21 -30.26 12.88 -0.03
C VAL A 21 -30.49 14.39 0.11
N SER A 22 -30.45 14.91 1.33
CA SER A 22 -30.47 16.35 1.54
C SER A 22 -29.33 17.02 0.77
N LYS A 23 -29.58 18.25 0.31
CA LYS A 23 -28.55 19.03 -0.41
C LYS A 23 -27.25 19.12 0.40
N LYS A 24 -27.36 19.28 1.72
CA LYS A 24 -26.25 19.35 2.65
C LYS A 24 -25.43 18.06 2.59
N LYS A 25 -26.06 16.90 2.77
CA LYS A 25 -25.40 15.60 2.78
C LYS A 25 -24.70 15.28 1.45
N ILE A 26 -25.39 15.52 0.32
CA ILE A 26 -24.79 15.30 -1.01
C ILE A 26 -23.57 16.21 -1.22
N MET A 27 -23.65 17.49 -0.84
CA MET A 27 -22.53 18.41 -0.99
C MET A 27 -21.34 18.05 -0.08
N GLU A 28 -21.60 17.61 1.16
CA GLU A 28 -20.58 17.07 2.06
C GLU A 28 -19.83 15.87 1.44
N MET A 29 -20.55 14.95 0.81
CA MET A 29 -19.92 13.80 0.15
C MET A 29 -19.11 14.22 -1.06
N LEU A 30 -19.59 15.15 -1.86
CA LEU A 30 -18.84 15.70 -3.00
C LEU A 30 -17.60 16.48 -2.56
N GLU A 31 -17.66 17.17 -1.44
CA GLU A 31 -16.51 17.87 -0.86
C GLU A 31 -15.48 16.87 -0.34
N LEU A 32 -15.90 15.84 0.37
CA LEU A 32 -15.04 14.77 0.90
C LEU A 32 -14.18 14.12 -0.20
N VAL A 33 -14.75 13.94 -1.40
CA VAL A 33 -14.03 13.36 -2.54
C VAL A 33 -13.42 14.41 -3.50
N GLY A 34 -13.44 15.70 -3.14
CA GLY A 34 -12.85 16.78 -3.93
C GLY A 34 -13.62 17.15 -5.21
N LEU A 35 -14.92 16.86 -5.27
CA LEU A 35 -15.76 17.10 -6.44
C LEU A 35 -16.79 18.23 -6.28
N SER A 36 -16.78 19.00 -5.17
CA SER A 36 -17.77 20.05 -4.88
C SER A 36 -17.87 21.10 -5.99
N LYS A 37 -16.73 21.56 -6.53
CA LYS A 37 -16.69 22.54 -7.64
C LYS A 37 -17.26 22.00 -8.96
N ARG A 38 -17.38 20.70 -9.08
CA ARG A 38 -17.88 20.01 -10.28
C ARG A 38 -19.23 19.36 -10.07
N ALA A 39 -19.89 19.59 -8.92
CA ALA A 39 -21.16 18.97 -8.53
C ALA A 39 -22.23 19.02 -9.63
N ASN A 40 -22.36 20.14 -10.33
CA ASN A 40 -23.35 20.36 -11.38
C ASN A 40 -22.86 19.97 -12.80
N SER A 41 -21.60 19.56 -12.96
CA SER A 41 -21.09 19.13 -14.26
C SER A 41 -21.55 17.71 -14.60
N LYS A 42 -21.85 17.46 -15.87
CA LYS A 42 -22.25 16.13 -16.36
C LYS A 42 -21.11 15.14 -16.19
N VAL A 43 -21.42 13.95 -15.67
CA VAL A 43 -20.40 12.91 -15.37
C VAL A 43 -19.67 12.44 -16.62
N LYS A 44 -20.26 12.54 -17.82
CA LYS A 44 -19.57 12.26 -19.09
C LYS A 44 -18.32 13.14 -19.33
N THR A 45 -18.25 14.31 -18.70
CA THR A 45 -17.11 15.24 -18.82
C THR A 45 -16.06 15.02 -17.74
N TYR A 46 -16.22 14.01 -16.90
CA TYR A 46 -15.29 13.67 -15.83
C TYR A 46 -14.12 12.85 -16.35
N SER A 47 -12.92 13.14 -15.83
CA SER A 47 -11.76 12.23 -15.99
C SER A 47 -12.04 10.87 -15.34
N HIS A 48 -11.19 9.89 -15.60
CA HIS A 48 -11.30 8.58 -14.96
C HIS A 48 -11.27 8.72 -13.44
N GLY A 49 -10.30 9.44 -12.88
CA GLY A 49 -10.18 9.66 -11.45
C GLY A 49 -11.38 10.40 -10.82
N MET A 50 -11.95 11.37 -11.53
CA MET A 50 -13.18 12.02 -11.07
C MET A 50 -14.37 11.05 -11.01
N LYS A 51 -14.46 10.11 -11.95
CA LYS A 51 -15.52 9.08 -11.93
C LYS A 51 -15.31 8.10 -10.78
N GLN A 52 -14.09 7.68 -10.51
CA GLN A 52 -13.77 6.84 -9.35
C GLN A 52 -14.12 7.52 -8.02
N ARG A 53 -13.75 8.81 -7.85
CA ARG A 53 -14.12 9.58 -6.68
C ARG A 53 -15.64 9.73 -6.52
N LEU A 54 -16.37 9.89 -7.62
CA LEU A 54 -17.83 9.92 -7.57
C LEU A 54 -18.41 8.56 -7.14
N GLY A 55 -17.85 7.45 -7.61
CA GLY A 55 -18.21 6.10 -7.16
C GLY A 55 -17.98 5.92 -5.66
N LEU A 56 -16.85 6.43 -5.15
CA LEU A 56 -16.56 6.40 -3.72
C LEU A 56 -17.55 7.27 -2.91
N ALA A 57 -17.86 8.49 -3.38
CA ALA A 57 -18.92 9.32 -2.77
C ALA A 57 -20.26 8.61 -2.72
N GLN A 58 -20.61 7.87 -3.76
CA GLN A 58 -21.83 7.07 -3.82
C GLN A 58 -21.80 5.94 -2.77
N ALA A 59 -20.70 5.21 -2.65
CA ALA A 59 -20.55 4.15 -1.66
C ALA A 59 -20.62 4.67 -0.22
N LEU A 60 -20.21 5.92 0.02
CA LEU A 60 -20.20 6.55 1.35
C LEU A 60 -21.50 7.24 1.73
N LEU A 61 -22.41 7.44 0.81
CA LEU A 61 -23.60 8.28 1.01
C LEU A 61 -24.52 7.77 2.12
N HIS A 62 -24.63 6.44 2.28
CA HIS A 62 -25.45 5.79 3.31
C HIS A 62 -24.67 5.46 4.60
N ASP A 63 -23.48 6.05 4.74
CA ASP A 63 -22.61 5.93 5.93
C ASP A 63 -22.31 4.48 6.37
N PRO A 64 -21.84 3.60 5.48
CA PRO A 64 -21.62 2.19 5.79
C PRO A 64 -20.50 1.99 6.82
N GLU A 65 -20.59 0.89 7.59
CA GLU A 65 -19.49 0.44 8.45
C GLU A 65 -18.37 -0.26 7.67
N LEU A 66 -18.75 -1.00 6.62
CA LEU A 66 -17.85 -1.71 5.71
C LEU A 66 -17.91 -1.10 4.31
N ILE A 67 -16.75 -0.78 3.76
CA ILE A 67 -16.57 -0.24 2.42
C ILE A 67 -15.74 -1.25 1.62
N ILE A 68 -16.25 -1.68 0.47
CA ILE A 68 -15.57 -2.61 -0.44
C ILE A 68 -15.17 -1.84 -1.69
N LEU A 69 -13.87 -1.86 -2.01
CA LEU A 69 -13.30 -1.13 -3.14
C LEU A 69 -12.52 -2.11 -4.03
N ASP A 70 -12.92 -2.19 -5.28
CA ASP A 70 -12.22 -2.98 -6.28
C ASP A 70 -11.26 -2.08 -7.07
N GLU A 71 -9.95 -2.33 -6.94
CA GLU A 71 -8.87 -1.62 -7.61
C GLU A 71 -9.01 -0.07 -7.57
N PRO A 72 -9.15 0.56 -6.39
CA PRO A 72 -9.55 1.97 -6.27
C PRO A 72 -8.53 2.97 -6.83
N THR A 73 -7.28 2.56 -7.02
CA THR A 73 -6.19 3.42 -7.54
C THR A 73 -5.84 3.16 -8.99
N THR A 74 -6.42 2.12 -9.61
CA THR A 74 -6.09 1.72 -10.99
C THR A 74 -6.45 2.80 -12.00
N GLY A 75 -5.51 3.09 -12.91
CA GLY A 75 -5.68 4.08 -13.99
C GLY A 75 -5.65 5.53 -13.53
N LEU A 76 -5.21 5.80 -12.31
CA LEU A 76 -4.97 7.14 -11.80
C LEU A 76 -3.51 7.56 -12.03
N ASP A 77 -3.31 8.86 -12.16
CA ASP A 77 -1.98 9.45 -12.06
C ASP A 77 -1.45 9.38 -10.60
N PRO A 78 -0.14 9.58 -10.36
CA PRO A 78 0.45 9.48 -9.03
C PRO A 78 -0.22 10.39 -7.98
N GLN A 79 -0.67 11.57 -8.39
CA GLN A 79 -1.37 12.50 -7.51
C GLN A 79 -2.76 11.98 -7.14
N GLY A 80 -3.52 11.46 -8.11
CA GLY A 80 -4.82 10.85 -7.89
C GLY A 80 -4.75 9.60 -7.00
N MET A 81 -3.72 8.76 -7.18
CA MET A 81 -3.45 7.61 -6.32
C MET A 81 -3.23 8.06 -4.87
N LYS A 82 -2.39 9.09 -4.67
CA LYS A 82 -2.13 9.66 -3.34
C LYS A 82 -3.41 10.16 -2.67
N GLU A 83 -4.25 10.90 -3.39
CA GLU A 83 -5.49 11.46 -2.84
C GLU A 83 -6.52 10.38 -2.48
N ILE A 84 -6.66 9.31 -3.27
CA ILE A 84 -7.52 8.16 -2.92
C ILE A 84 -6.96 7.43 -1.70
N ARG A 85 -5.66 7.24 -1.60
CA ARG A 85 -5.00 6.64 -0.43
C ARG A 85 -5.27 7.44 0.84
N GLU A 86 -5.05 8.75 0.81
CA GLU A 86 -5.30 9.64 1.94
C GLU A 86 -6.78 9.58 2.38
N LEU A 87 -7.70 9.50 1.42
CA LEU A 87 -9.13 9.33 1.71
C LEU A 87 -9.43 7.97 2.38
N ILE A 88 -8.86 6.88 1.89
CA ILE A 88 -9.01 5.55 2.51
C ILE A 88 -8.48 5.56 3.95
N LEU A 89 -7.30 6.12 4.18
CA LEU A 89 -6.72 6.25 5.51
C LEU A 89 -7.58 7.13 6.44
N TYR A 90 -8.12 8.23 5.93
CA TYR A 90 -9.05 9.08 6.67
C TYR A 90 -10.33 8.32 7.07
N LEU A 91 -10.93 7.56 6.15
CA LEU A 91 -12.12 6.76 6.42
C LEU A 91 -11.86 5.70 7.50
N SER A 92 -10.73 5.00 7.40
CA SER A 92 -10.37 3.97 8.36
C SER A 92 -9.98 4.55 9.73
N ARG A 93 -9.05 5.51 9.79
CA ARG A 93 -8.46 5.99 11.04
C ARG A 93 -9.31 7.03 11.76
N THR A 94 -9.97 7.93 11.01
CA THR A 94 -10.71 9.06 11.60
C THR A 94 -12.21 8.79 11.67
N LYS A 95 -12.75 8.08 10.67
CA LYS A 95 -14.18 7.75 10.63
C LYS A 95 -14.47 6.34 11.15
N ASN A 96 -13.45 5.61 11.59
CA ASN A 96 -13.55 4.26 12.15
C ASN A 96 -14.31 3.28 11.25
N LYS A 97 -14.12 3.40 9.93
CA LYS A 97 -14.73 2.50 8.93
C LYS A 97 -13.81 1.31 8.65
N THR A 98 -14.40 0.15 8.41
CA THR A 98 -13.67 -0.99 7.86
C THR A 98 -13.60 -0.85 6.35
N VAL A 99 -12.38 -0.87 5.79
CA VAL A 99 -12.19 -0.81 4.34
C VAL A 99 -11.57 -2.12 3.87
N PHE A 100 -12.26 -2.79 2.97
CA PHE A 100 -11.75 -3.96 2.25
C PHE A 100 -11.48 -3.55 0.80
N LEU A 101 -10.25 -3.76 0.33
CA LEU A 101 -9.90 -3.35 -1.04
C LEU A 101 -9.10 -4.44 -1.76
N SER A 102 -9.24 -4.50 -3.08
CA SER A 102 -8.35 -5.24 -3.95
C SER A 102 -7.25 -4.32 -4.51
N SER A 103 -6.06 -4.85 -4.72
CA SER A 103 -5.00 -4.19 -5.48
C SER A 103 -4.01 -5.23 -6.00
N HIS A 104 -3.46 -4.97 -7.19
CA HIS A 104 -2.33 -5.72 -7.74
C HIS A 104 -0.99 -4.99 -7.52
N ILE A 105 -1.00 -3.83 -6.86
CA ILE A 105 0.17 -3.01 -6.58
C ILE A 105 0.55 -3.19 -5.11
N LEU A 106 1.51 -4.07 -4.82
CA LEU A 106 1.93 -4.39 -3.45
C LEU A 106 2.29 -3.14 -2.65
N ARG A 107 3.00 -2.19 -3.25
CA ARG A 107 3.38 -0.94 -2.57
C ARG A 107 2.18 -0.10 -2.09
N GLU A 108 1.07 -0.11 -2.82
CA GLU A 108 -0.15 0.57 -2.35
C GLU A 108 -0.74 -0.14 -1.14
N VAL A 109 -0.75 -1.49 -1.16
CA VAL A 109 -1.22 -2.29 -0.02
C VAL A 109 -0.37 -2.01 1.22
N GLU A 110 0.96 -1.97 1.09
CA GLU A 110 1.90 -1.64 2.18
C GLU A 110 1.57 -0.30 2.85
N LEU A 111 1.15 0.69 2.08
CA LEU A 111 0.92 2.04 2.58
C LEU A 111 -0.42 2.22 3.30
N ILE A 112 -1.42 1.37 3.03
CA ILE A 112 -2.79 1.59 3.52
C ILE A 112 -3.38 0.43 4.32
N ALA A 113 -2.98 -0.81 4.04
CA ALA A 113 -3.57 -1.98 4.66
C ALA A 113 -2.89 -2.35 5.99
N THR A 114 -3.68 -2.84 6.93
CA THR A 114 -3.18 -3.43 8.19
C THR A 114 -3.02 -4.93 8.06
N ARG A 115 -3.88 -5.57 7.28
CA ARG A 115 -3.87 -7.01 6.98
C ARG A 115 -4.05 -7.20 5.48
N MET A 116 -3.55 -8.30 4.95
CA MET A 116 -3.77 -8.67 3.55
C MET A 116 -3.99 -10.18 3.40
N ILE A 117 -4.63 -10.53 2.29
CA ILE A 117 -4.82 -11.89 1.82
C ILE A 117 -4.30 -11.96 0.39
N ILE A 118 -3.42 -12.90 0.12
CA ILE A 118 -2.94 -13.18 -1.24
C ILE A 118 -3.83 -14.27 -1.84
N ILE A 119 -4.47 -13.93 -2.96
CA ILE A 119 -5.36 -14.84 -3.69
C ILE A 119 -4.69 -15.26 -5.00
N ASN A 120 -4.64 -16.56 -5.27
CA ASN A 120 -4.20 -17.11 -6.54
C ASN A 120 -5.17 -18.20 -7.02
N LYS A 121 -5.62 -18.08 -8.27
CA LYS A 121 -6.57 -19.02 -8.89
C LYS A 121 -7.84 -19.26 -8.04
N GLY A 122 -8.36 -18.20 -7.42
CA GLY A 122 -9.57 -18.25 -6.60
C GLY A 122 -9.40 -18.84 -5.19
N SER A 123 -8.18 -19.16 -4.78
CA SER A 123 -7.88 -19.70 -3.46
C SER A 123 -6.99 -18.75 -2.67
N ALA A 124 -7.30 -18.53 -1.39
CA ALA A 124 -6.44 -17.81 -0.47
C ALA A 124 -5.16 -18.64 -0.22
N GLN A 125 -4.01 -18.07 -0.51
CA GLN A 125 -2.71 -18.70 -0.35
C GLN A 125 -2.10 -18.37 1.01
N VAL A 126 -2.13 -17.10 1.37
CA VAL A 126 -1.54 -16.58 2.60
C VAL A 126 -2.43 -15.45 3.11
N GLU A 127 -2.61 -15.36 4.42
CA GLU A 127 -3.23 -14.22 5.10
C GLU A 127 -2.43 -13.83 6.34
N GLY A 128 -2.43 -12.54 6.67
CA GLY A 128 -1.73 -12.04 7.85
C GLY A 128 -1.70 -10.54 7.94
N THR A 129 -0.95 -10.00 8.89
CA THR A 129 -0.67 -8.57 8.87
C THR A 129 0.29 -8.25 7.71
N VAL A 130 0.18 -7.04 7.18
CA VAL A 130 1.10 -6.59 6.10
C VAL A 130 2.54 -6.70 6.55
N ASN A 131 2.84 -6.29 7.79
CA ASN A 131 4.18 -6.37 8.34
C ASN A 131 4.71 -7.80 8.43
N ASP A 132 3.90 -8.75 8.91
CA ASP A 132 4.34 -10.14 9.02
C ASP A 132 4.62 -10.73 7.64
N LEU A 133 3.71 -10.51 6.68
CA LEU A 133 3.82 -11.10 5.35
C LEU A 133 4.93 -10.49 4.51
N LEU A 134 5.23 -9.20 4.69
CA LEU A 134 6.34 -8.54 4.00
C LEU A 134 7.69 -8.83 4.65
N ASN A 135 7.71 -9.02 5.97
CA ASN A 135 8.92 -9.44 6.68
C ASN A 135 9.20 -10.96 6.57
N MET A 136 8.26 -11.75 6.06
CA MET A 136 8.50 -13.17 5.72
C MET A 136 9.41 -13.33 4.51
N ASP A 137 9.56 -12.32 3.68
CA ASP A 137 10.53 -12.36 2.59
C ASP A 137 11.94 -12.15 3.15
N LYS A 138 12.57 -13.27 3.48
CA LYS A 138 14.01 -13.29 3.63
C LYS A 138 14.63 -12.89 2.29
N LEU A 139 15.36 -11.80 2.30
CA LEU A 139 16.08 -11.31 1.15
C LEU A 139 17.47 -11.94 1.14
N THR A 140 17.92 -12.38 0.00
CA THR A 140 19.36 -12.60 -0.16
C THR A 140 20.01 -11.23 -0.35
N VAL A 141 20.78 -10.78 0.64
CA VAL A 141 21.47 -9.50 0.59
C VAL A 141 22.97 -9.74 0.44
N THR A 142 23.54 -9.21 -0.63
CA THR A 142 24.97 -9.32 -0.91
C THR A 142 25.69 -8.06 -0.42
N PHE A 143 26.68 -8.25 0.44
CA PHE A 143 27.58 -7.22 0.95
C PHE A 143 28.94 -7.35 0.28
N GLU A 144 29.40 -6.29 -0.35
CA GLU A 144 30.78 -6.20 -0.82
C GLU A 144 31.62 -5.50 0.25
N VAL A 145 32.58 -6.26 0.84
CA VAL A 145 33.40 -5.77 1.94
C VAL A 145 34.88 -5.92 1.64
N ASP A 146 35.69 -5.03 2.20
CA ASP A 146 37.14 -5.21 2.18
C ASP A 146 37.58 -6.37 3.10
N LYS A 147 38.81 -6.83 2.94
CA LYS A 147 39.42 -7.87 3.79
C LYS A 147 38.54 -9.11 3.99
N ILE A 148 38.00 -9.65 2.90
CA ILE A 148 36.95 -10.67 2.87
C ILE A 148 37.24 -11.88 3.77
N ASP A 149 38.48 -12.38 3.82
CA ASP A 149 38.84 -13.55 4.61
C ASP A 149 38.75 -13.28 6.12
N THR A 150 39.13 -12.07 6.53
CA THR A 150 38.97 -11.63 7.92
C THR A 150 37.50 -11.46 8.26
N ALA A 151 36.71 -10.88 7.34
CA ALA A 151 35.27 -10.73 7.50
C ALA A 151 34.57 -12.08 7.66
N LYS A 152 34.92 -13.09 6.83
CA LYS A 152 34.41 -14.46 6.98
C LYS A 152 34.69 -15.04 8.36
N THR A 153 35.93 -14.88 8.87
CA THR A 153 36.31 -15.40 10.18
C THR A 153 35.49 -14.75 11.31
N ILE A 154 35.26 -13.43 11.24
CA ILE A 154 34.48 -12.72 12.24
C ILE A 154 33.01 -13.13 12.16
N ILE A 155 32.42 -13.23 10.96
CA ILE A 155 31.06 -13.70 10.76
C ILE A 155 30.84 -15.10 11.33
N GLN A 156 31.79 -16.03 11.11
CA GLN A 156 31.71 -17.39 11.64
C GLN A 156 31.65 -17.45 13.17
N ASN A 157 32.16 -16.42 13.85
CA ASN A 157 32.17 -16.32 15.30
C ASN A 157 31.08 -15.35 15.84
N SER A 158 30.15 -14.95 15.01
CA SER A 158 29.06 -14.03 15.35
C SER A 158 27.67 -14.67 15.23
N ALA A 159 26.63 -13.95 15.70
CA ALA A 159 25.24 -14.32 15.51
C ALA A 159 24.81 -14.35 14.02
N TRP A 160 25.60 -13.75 13.14
CA TRP A 160 25.31 -13.68 11.70
C TRP A 160 25.71 -14.95 10.93
N LYS A 161 26.41 -15.88 11.57
CA LYS A 161 26.86 -17.13 10.96
C LYS A 161 25.72 -17.92 10.30
N GLU A 162 24.60 -18.07 11.00
CA GLU A 162 23.46 -18.87 10.52
C GLU A 162 22.72 -18.21 9.35
N LYS A 163 22.90 -16.91 9.19
CA LYS A 163 22.30 -16.14 8.10
C LYS A 163 23.18 -16.05 6.85
N LEU A 164 24.45 -16.48 6.92
CA LEU A 164 25.37 -16.50 5.79
C LEU A 164 25.00 -17.65 4.84
N VAL A 165 24.64 -17.31 3.60
CA VAL A 165 24.24 -18.27 2.55
C VAL A 165 25.41 -18.64 1.65
N SER A 166 26.19 -17.64 1.22
CA SER A 166 27.32 -17.84 0.33
C SER A 166 28.41 -16.80 0.52
N SER A 167 29.61 -17.12 0.08
CA SER A 167 30.73 -16.18 0.09
C SER A 167 31.61 -16.38 -1.14
N THR A 168 32.02 -15.29 -1.76
CA THR A 168 32.97 -15.24 -2.87
C THR A 168 34.29 -14.57 -2.42
N ASN A 169 35.14 -14.21 -3.35
CA ASN A 169 36.41 -13.50 -3.08
C ASN A 169 36.19 -12.01 -2.78
N ARG A 170 34.97 -11.48 -2.96
CA ARG A 170 34.66 -10.04 -2.74
C ARG A 170 33.36 -9.81 -2.02
N GLU A 171 32.51 -10.83 -1.90
CA GLU A 171 31.12 -10.67 -1.49
C GLU A 171 30.72 -11.72 -0.45
N LEU A 172 29.88 -11.30 0.47
CA LEU A 172 29.20 -12.16 1.43
C LEU A 172 27.69 -12.01 1.21
N SER A 173 26.97 -13.10 0.96
CA SER A 173 25.54 -13.10 0.77
C SER A 173 24.84 -13.69 1.99
N PHE A 174 23.88 -12.99 2.51
CA PHE A 174 23.13 -13.37 3.71
C PHE A 174 21.64 -13.48 3.41
N GLU A 175 20.97 -14.39 4.08
CA GLU A 175 19.51 -14.44 4.12
C GLU A 175 19.01 -13.58 5.30
N LEU A 176 18.50 -12.38 5.01
CA LEU A 176 18.15 -11.35 5.98
C LEU A 176 16.70 -10.90 5.82
N ILE A 177 16.06 -10.50 6.91
CA ILE A 177 14.89 -9.61 6.85
C ILE A 177 15.37 -8.17 6.67
N TYR A 178 14.49 -7.30 6.16
CA TYR A 178 14.85 -5.92 5.83
C TYR A 178 15.50 -5.15 7.00
N ASN A 179 15.00 -5.40 8.22
CA ASN A 179 15.50 -4.75 9.43
C ASN A 179 16.91 -5.23 9.86
N ASP A 180 17.34 -6.40 9.42
CA ASP A 180 18.68 -6.91 9.71
C ASP A 180 19.78 -6.19 8.90
N ILE A 181 19.44 -5.59 7.76
CA ILE A 181 20.42 -5.00 6.84
C ILE A 181 21.21 -3.87 7.50
N PRO A 182 20.58 -2.86 8.14
CA PRO A 182 21.32 -1.82 8.85
C PRO A 182 22.15 -2.36 10.02
N GLU A 183 21.66 -3.38 10.72
CA GLU A 183 22.36 -3.97 11.86
C GLU A 183 23.62 -4.72 11.41
N LEU A 184 23.53 -5.51 10.33
CA LEU A 184 24.69 -6.20 9.77
C LEU A 184 25.70 -5.21 9.18
N ASN A 185 25.24 -4.16 8.51
CA ASN A 185 26.12 -3.08 8.03
C ASN A 185 26.87 -2.41 9.20
N LYS A 186 26.15 -2.07 10.26
CA LYS A 186 26.75 -1.51 11.49
C LYS A 186 27.78 -2.47 12.08
N PHE A 187 27.48 -3.76 12.14
CA PHE A 187 28.42 -4.79 12.62
C PHE A 187 29.72 -4.81 11.81
N PHE A 188 29.65 -4.73 10.47
CA PHE A 188 30.87 -4.64 9.64
C PHE A 188 31.68 -3.39 9.95
N VAL A 189 31.03 -2.23 10.00
CA VAL A 189 31.72 -0.95 10.26
C VAL A 189 32.38 -0.92 11.65
N GLU A 190 31.67 -1.39 12.69
CA GLU A 190 32.19 -1.46 14.06
C GLU A 190 33.39 -2.42 14.21
N ASN A 191 33.48 -3.44 13.36
CA ASN A 191 34.62 -4.37 13.30
C ASN A 191 35.71 -3.93 12.32
N GLY A 192 35.66 -2.68 11.83
CA GLY A 192 36.73 -2.07 11.03
C GLY A 192 36.75 -2.47 9.55
N PHE A 193 35.60 -2.89 9.01
CA PHE A 193 35.43 -3.17 7.58
C PHE A 193 34.80 -2.00 6.86
N SER A 194 35.18 -1.81 5.59
CA SER A 194 34.53 -0.90 4.68
C SER A 194 33.54 -1.67 3.81
N VAL A 195 32.28 -1.26 3.83
CA VAL A 195 31.23 -1.81 2.98
C VAL A 195 31.09 -0.92 1.76
N SER A 196 31.41 -1.44 0.57
CA SER A 196 31.35 -0.72 -0.70
C SER A 196 30.00 -0.84 -1.40
N SER A 197 29.27 -1.93 -1.16
CA SER A 197 27.98 -2.17 -1.78
C SER A 197 27.10 -3.05 -0.90
N ILE A 198 25.79 -2.78 -0.93
CA ILE A 198 24.73 -3.61 -0.30
C ILE A 198 23.64 -3.80 -1.35
N ILE A 199 23.48 -5.01 -1.87
CA ILE A 199 22.57 -5.33 -2.96
C ILE A 199 21.55 -6.36 -2.46
N PRO A 200 20.30 -5.97 -2.19
CA PRO A 200 19.23 -6.91 -1.91
C PRO A 200 18.74 -7.56 -3.21
N VAL A 201 18.67 -8.88 -3.23
CA VAL A 201 18.12 -9.70 -4.31
C VAL A 201 16.86 -10.37 -3.79
N ARG A 202 15.76 -10.20 -4.49
CA ARG A 202 14.48 -10.88 -4.23
C ARG A 202 14.36 -12.21 -4.95
#